data_8924dc00aeb874ec9f1e45de25c1ec7d
#
_entry.id   8924dc00aeb874ec9f1e45de25c1ec7d
#
_cell.length_a   1.000
_cell.length_b   1.000
_cell.length_c   1.000
_cell.angle_alpha   90.00
_cell.angle_beta   90.00
_cell.angle_gamma   90.00
#
_symmetry.space_group_name_H-M   'P 1'
#
loop_
_entity.id
_entity.type
_entity.pdbx_description
1 polymer ?
#
loop_
_entity_poly.entity_id
_entity_poly.type
_entity_poly.pdbx_seq_one_letter_code
_entity_poly.pdbx_strand_id
1 'polypeptide(L)'
;MPLERREIERDLRESRLLAVVATNALELGIDIGSLDVAVLAGYPGTIASTWQRVGRAGRRQGTSAAVMVASSAPLDQFIVNNPDYFFGQSPEHGYVNPDNLQVLLNHLKCAAFELPLGEEEKFGSLDLKLLCKHLEEVGFLHHSSDGWHWVSESYPADAISLRSVSSDNFVIVDTTNEPRVIGEVDFSSALTTVHEKAIYIQEGIQYHVERLDYDDRKAYVHWVDSEYYTDAISHTKIKILETFDSSPVAWGEERGKGEKGEEGKREEAHSPLPPLPASPSSQQSRAPNPEPRMPTRNHGEVRVNTQVVGFKKIKFHTNENVGSGELTLPEQEMHTTAYWITLPYEMLEALPYSSTDRQDGVRGLGNALRAIATLLVMCDARDLGVAVGENQAEWEKGKREKGEMGQQSKIQNLKYKIFEPNIYLYDKYPGGVGFSEPLYRMNDSLLANTLRLIEKCHCQTGCPSCVGPAGEVGERGREVALAILKAVVSGPGRGQP
;
A
#
# COMPACT_ATOMS: atom_id res chain seq x y z
N MET A 1 7.34 28.13 -18.67
CA MET A 1 6.73 26.79 -18.43
C MET A 1 5.51 26.48 -19.33
N PRO A 2 4.25 26.99 -19.14
CA PRO A 2 3.14 26.59 -20.02
C PRO A 2 3.30 27.05 -21.48
N LEU A 3 3.91 28.21 -21.71
CA LEU A 3 4.16 28.74 -23.06
C LEU A 3 5.27 27.92 -23.77
N GLU A 4 6.35 27.63 -23.09
CA GLU A 4 7.46 26.84 -23.59
C GLU A 4 7.01 25.41 -23.97
N ARG A 5 6.19 24.77 -23.11
CA ARG A 5 5.59 23.48 -23.42
C ARG A 5 4.78 23.51 -24.72
N ARG A 6 3.92 24.53 -24.93
CA ARG A 6 3.15 24.68 -26.16
C ARG A 6 4.03 24.88 -27.38
N GLU A 7 5.16 25.54 -27.23
CA GLU A 7 6.15 25.70 -28.30
C GLU A 7 6.77 24.37 -28.69
N ILE A 8 7.25 23.58 -27.71
CA ILE A 8 7.79 22.24 -27.92
C ILE A 8 6.77 21.32 -28.60
N GLU A 9 5.51 21.33 -28.14
CA GLU A 9 4.42 20.54 -28.72
C GLU A 9 4.15 20.93 -30.19
N ARG A 10 4.20 22.24 -30.50
CA ARG A 10 4.06 22.74 -31.86
C ARG A 10 5.23 22.31 -32.74
N ASP A 11 6.46 22.45 -32.26
CA ASP A 11 7.65 22.14 -33.01
C ASP A 11 7.79 20.62 -33.28
N LEU A 12 7.32 19.79 -32.35
CA LEU A 12 7.23 18.35 -32.57
C LEU A 12 6.19 18.01 -33.65
N ARG A 13 5.00 18.64 -33.62
CA ARG A 13 3.93 18.47 -34.60
C ARG A 13 4.36 18.89 -36.01
N GLU A 14 5.10 19.95 -36.10
CA GLU A 14 5.62 20.50 -37.37
C GLU A 14 6.92 19.82 -37.82
N SER A 15 7.35 18.75 -37.10
CA SER A 15 8.59 18.00 -37.41
C SER A 15 9.86 18.85 -37.35
N ARG A 16 9.85 19.95 -36.59
CA ARG A 16 11.05 20.75 -36.30
C ARG A 16 11.90 20.11 -35.22
N LEU A 17 11.26 19.33 -34.34
CA LEU A 17 11.93 18.46 -33.37
C LEU A 17 11.76 17.00 -33.79
N LEU A 18 12.84 16.24 -33.71
CA LEU A 18 12.88 14.82 -34.06
C LEU A 18 12.48 13.91 -32.87
N ALA A 19 12.72 14.39 -31.64
CA ALA A 19 12.45 13.65 -30.41
C ALA A 19 12.13 14.61 -29.26
N VAL A 20 11.42 14.09 -28.28
CA VAL A 20 11.11 14.78 -27.02
C VAL A 20 11.22 13.78 -25.86
N VAL A 21 11.76 14.23 -24.74
CA VAL A 21 11.73 13.50 -23.47
C VAL A 21 10.65 14.15 -22.60
N ALA A 22 9.70 13.34 -22.12
CA ALA A 22 8.59 13.83 -21.34
C ALA A 22 8.26 12.82 -20.22
N THR A 23 7.65 13.31 -19.16
CA THR A 23 6.97 12.48 -18.15
C THR A 23 5.61 11.98 -18.69
N ASN A 24 4.58 11.85 -17.89
CA ASN A 24 3.21 11.56 -18.32
C ASN A 24 2.53 12.73 -19.05
N ALA A 25 3.21 13.85 -19.23
CA ALA A 25 2.65 15.07 -19.83
C ALA A 25 2.09 14.88 -21.25
N LEU A 26 2.59 13.89 -21.99
CA LEU A 26 2.14 13.57 -23.36
C LEU A 26 1.22 12.35 -23.42
N GLU A 27 0.78 11.81 -22.27
CA GLU A 27 -0.07 10.62 -22.20
C GLU A 27 -1.49 10.87 -22.68
N LEU A 28 -2.11 12.01 -22.27
CA LEU A 28 -3.51 12.31 -22.50
C LEU A 28 -3.72 13.64 -23.24
N GLY A 29 -4.75 13.67 -24.09
CA GLY A 29 -5.40 14.90 -24.56
C GLY A 29 -4.63 15.77 -25.54
N ILE A 30 -3.45 15.40 -26.01
CA ILE A 30 -2.62 16.22 -26.86
C ILE A 30 -2.44 15.57 -28.24
N ASP A 31 -2.72 16.34 -29.30
CA ASP A 31 -2.32 15.98 -30.66
C ASP A 31 -0.91 16.50 -30.94
N ILE A 32 0.08 15.62 -30.73
CA ILE A 32 1.50 15.89 -30.99
C ILE A 32 1.92 15.47 -32.40
N GLY A 33 0.98 15.14 -33.27
CA GLY A 33 1.28 14.59 -34.58
C GLY A 33 1.60 13.10 -34.53
N SER A 34 2.29 12.59 -35.55
CA SER A 34 2.68 11.17 -35.62
C SER A 34 4.13 11.00 -35.24
N LEU A 35 4.34 10.17 -34.24
CA LEU A 35 5.67 9.66 -33.88
C LEU A 35 5.88 8.28 -34.51
N ASP A 36 7.09 7.95 -34.91
CA ASP A 36 7.42 6.62 -35.45
C ASP A 36 7.80 5.65 -34.33
N VAL A 37 8.40 6.16 -33.25
CA VAL A 37 8.89 5.36 -32.12
C VAL A 37 8.49 5.95 -30.80
N ALA A 38 8.03 5.10 -29.86
CA ALA A 38 7.87 5.43 -28.44
C ALA A 38 8.84 4.60 -27.62
N VAL A 39 9.66 5.27 -26.78
CA VAL A 39 10.57 4.61 -25.85
C VAL A 39 10.08 4.89 -24.44
N LEU A 40 9.79 3.84 -23.69
CA LEU A 40 9.37 3.90 -22.29
C LEU A 40 10.56 3.59 -21.38
N ALA A 41 10.93 4.51 -20.53
CA ALA A 41 11.95 4.30 -19.49
C ALA A 41 11.26 3.74 -18.23
N GLY A 42 11.18 2.43 -18.13
CA GLY A 42 10.42 1.70 -17.10
C GLY A 42 8.96 1.44 -17.48
N TYR A 43 8.32 0.59 -16.69
CA TYR A 43 6.90 0.28 -16.80
C TYR A 43 6.06 1.41 -16.20
N PRO A 44 5.05 1.95 -16.92
CA PRO A 44 4.23 3.07 -16.44
C PRO A 44 3.32 2.77 -15.23
N GLY A 45 3.31 1.54 -14.74
CA GLY A 45 2.52 1.11 -13.60
C GLY A 45 1.21 0.40 -13.99
N THR A 46 0.64 0.67 -15.17
CA THR A 46 -0.56 0.03 -15.66
C THR A 46 -0.47 -0.34 -17.14
N ILE A 47 -1.21 -1.36 -17.56
CA ILE A 47 -1.35 -1.76 -18.97
C ILE A 47 -1.98 -0.61 -19.75
N ALA A 48 -3.05 0.00 -19.19
CA ALA A 48 -3.75 1.12 -19.79
C ALA A 48 -2.81 2.30 -20.09
N SER A 49 -2.04 2.76 -19.10
CA SER A 49 -1.09 3.86 -19.26
C SER A 49 0.03 3.51 -20.26
N THR A 50 0.47 2.25 -20.28
CA THR A 50 1.46 1.79 -21.26
C THR A 50 0.91 1.92 -22.68
N TRP A 51 -0.30 1.43 -22.96
CA TRP A 51 -0.93 1.56 -24.26
C TRP A 51 -1.23 3.00 -24.66
N GLN A 52 -1.61 3.87 -23.71
CA GLN A 52 -1.84 5.31 -23.97
C GLN A 52 -0.56 6.02 -24.41
N ARG A 53 0.58 5.71 -23.78
CA ARG A 53 1.90 6.28 -24.15
C ARG A 53 2.40 5.70 -25.47
N VAL A 54 2.34 4.39 -25.65
CA VAL A 54 2.73 3.70 -26.89
C VAL A 54 1.85 4.13 -28.06
N GLY A 55 0.55 4.35 -27.84
CA GLY A 55 -0.39 4.84 -28.85
C GLY A 55 -0.13 6.26 -29.36
N ARG A 56 0.93 6.93 -28.89
CA ARG A 56 1.45 8.17 -29.50
C ARG A 56 2.27 7.87 -30.76
N ALA A 57 2.82 6.66 -30.88
CA ALA A 57 3.45 6.20 -32.11
C ALA A 57 2.43 5.55 -33.06
N GLY A 58 2.69 5.59 -34.36
CA GLY A 58 1.93 4.83 -35.36
C GLY A 58 0.63 5.48 -35.87
N ARG A 59 0.44 6.77 -35.75
CA ARG A 59 -0.76 7.48 -36.26
C ARG A 59 -0.77 7.71 -37.78
N ARG A 60 0.32 7.41 -38.48
CA ARG A 60 0.38 7.44 -39.97
C ARG A 60 0.39 6.02 -40.50
N GLN A 61 0.09 5.88 -41.81
CA GLN A 61 0.20 4.62 -42.54
C GLN A 61 1.67 4.19 -42.67
N GLY A 62 2.24 3.61 -41.63
CA GLY A 62 3.64 3.18 -41.59
C GLY A 62 3.90 2.25 -40.43
N THR A 63 5.05 1.59 -40.45
CA THR A 63 5.51 0.77 -39.33
C THR A 63 5.93 1.67 -38.19
N SER A 64 5.43 1.40 -36.98
CA SER A 64 5.83 2.06 -35.77
C SER A 64 6.38 1.05 -34.76
N ALA A 65 7.20 1.51 -33.82
CA ALA A 65 7.79 0.67 -32.81
C ALA A 65 7.57 1.27 -31.41
N ALA A 66 7.36 0.37 -30.45
CA ALA A 66 7.39 0.71 -29.03
C ALA A 66 8.47 -0.12 -28.33
N VAL A 67 9.31 0.54 -27.54
CA VAL A 67 10.41 -0.11 -26.82
C VAL A 67 10.27 0.24 -25.35
N MET A 68 10.16 -0.77 -24.47
CA MET A 68 10.24 -0.57 -23.05
C MET A 68 11.62 -0.99 -22.55
N VAL A 69 12.31 -0.04 -21.89
CA VAL A 69 13.61 -0.26 -21.24
C VAL A 69 13.35 -0.51 -19.77
N ALA A 70 13.39 -1.77 -19.36
CA ALA A 70 13.12 -2.17 -17.99
C ALA A 70 14.28 -1.79 -17.05
N SER A 71 13.95 -1.23 -15.91
CA SER A 71 14.85 -0.97 -14.80
C SER A 71 14.96 -2.18 -13.87
N SER A 72 15.67 -2.05 -12.74
CA SER A 72 15.68 -3.05 -11.68
C SER A 72 14.44 -3.01 -10.77
N ALA A 73 13.44 -2.17 -11.08
CA ALA A 73 12.20 -2.13 -10.31
C ALA A 73 11.43 -3.45 -10.42
N PRO A 74 10.79 -3.94 -9.33
CA PRO A 74 10.10 -5.23 -9.32
C PRO A 74 9.06 -5.38 -10.43
N LEU A 75 8.27 -4.33 -10.67
CA LEU A 75 7.23 -4.35 -11.71
C LEU A 75 7.81 -4.41 -13.12
N ASP A 76 8.87 -3.65 -13.38
CA ASP A 76 9.57 -3.71 -14.68
C ASP A 76 10.02 -5.13 -14.96
N GLN A 77 10.68 -5.76 -13.98
CA GLN A 77 11.18 -7.13 -14.10
C GLN A 77 10.04 -8.15 -14.18
N PHE A 78 8.93 -7.92 -13.46
CA PHE A 78 7.76 -8.78 -13.57
C PHE A 78 7.18 -8.75 -14.98
N ILE A 79 6.97 -7.58 -15.56
CA ILE A 79 6.35 -7.41 -16.89
C ILE A 79 7.22 -8.02 -17.99
N VAL A 80 8.53 -7.76 -18.01
CA VAL A 80 9.41 -8.30 -19.06
C VAL A 80 9.59 -9.81 -18.95
N ASN A 81 9.53 -10.37 -17.74
CA ASN A 81 9.61 -11.82 -17.53
C ASN A 81 8.24 -12.54 -17.65
N ASN A 82 7.13 -11.82 -17.75
CA ASN A 82 5.79 -12.36 -17.90
C ASN A 82 5.00 -11.61 -19.00
N PRO A 83 5.46 -11.64 -20.27
CA PRO A 83 4.81 -10.92 -21.36
C PRO A 83 3.35 -11.32 -21.56
N ASP A 84 2.98 -12.57 -21.27
CA ASP A 84 1.60 -13.05 -21.35
C ASP A 84 0.66 -12.32 -20.39
N TYR A 85 1.17 -11.84 -19.25
CA TYR A 85 0.41 -10.98 -18.35
C TYR A 85 0.05 -9.67 -19.04
N PHE A 86 1.04 -9.01 -19.67
CA PHE A 86 0.84 -7.70 -20.32
C PHE A 86 -0.05 -7.80 -21.55
N PHE A 87 0.19 -8.80 -22.43
CA PHE A 87 -0.54 -8.94 -23.67
C PHE A 87 -1.85 -9.74 -23.58
N GLY A 88 -2.00 -10.57 -22.54
CA GLY A 88 -3.14 -11.47 -22.38
C GLY A 88 -4.23 -10.96 -21.42
N GLN A 89 -3.98 -9.89 -20.66
CA GLN A 89 -4.96 -9.33 -19.73
C GLN A 89 -5.68 -8.12 -20.34
N SER A 90 -6.93 -7.89 -19.90
CA SER A 90 -7.60 -6.63 -20.15
C SER A 90 -6.87 -5.49 -19.44
N PRO A 91 -6.95 -4.25 -19.97
CA PRO A 91 -6.60 -3.09 -19.19
C PRO A 91 -7.36 -3.08 -17.85
N GLU A 92 -6.72 -2.60 -16.85
CA GLU A 92 -7.16 -2.64 -15.47
C GLU A 92 -8.45 -1.82 -15.26
N HIS A 93 -9.19 -2.17 -14.21
CA HIS A 93 -10.32 -1.38 -13.72
C HIS A 93 -9.85 -0.52 -12.53
N GLY A 94 -10.13 0.78 -12.57
CA GLY A 94 -9.86 1.67 -11.45
C GLY A 94 -10.74 1.34 -10.24
N TYR A 95 -10.15 1.36 -9.06
CA TYR A 95 -10.88 1.24 -7.79
C TYR A 95 -11.14 2.62 -7.23
N VAL A 96 -12.35 2.84 -6.71
CA VAL A 96 -12.78 4.11 -6.12
C VAL A 96 -13.51 3.79 -4.83
N ASN A 97 -13.17 4.50 -3.75
CA ASN A 97 -13.97 4.51 -2.53
C ASN A 97 -14.76 5.82 -2.44
N PRO A 98 -16.01 5.86 -2.91
CA PRO A 98 -16.83 7.07 -2.89
C PRO A 98 -17.24 7.47 -1.47
N ASP A 99 -17.20 6.54 -0.53
CA ASP A 99 -17.60 6.74 0.86
C ASP A 99 -16.41 7.02 1.80
N ASN A 100 -15.22 7.34 1.26
CA ASN A 100 -14.11 7.86 2.08
C ASN A 100 -14.59 9.11 2.82
N LEU A 101 -14.63 9.04 4.16
CA LEU A 101 -15.27 10.05 4.99
C LEU A 101 -14.69 11.47 4.78
N GLN A 102 -13.36 11.60 4.61
CA GLN A 102 -12.73 12.90 4.40
C GLN A 102 -13.08 13.52 3.05
N VAL A 103 -13.05 12.68 2.00
CA VAL A 103 -13.45 13.10 0.64
C VAL A 103 -14.94 13.47 0.65
N LEU A 104 -15.77 12.62 1.24
CA LEU A 104 -17.22 12.80 1.29
C LEU A 104 -17.63 14.08 2.04
N LEU A 105 -17.02 14.35 3.21
CA LEU A 105 -17.28 15.57 3.98
C LEU A 105 -16.92 16.84 3.19
N ASN A 106 -15.82 16.81 2.45
CA ASN A 106 -15.42 17.93 1.60
C ASN A 106 -16.39 18.14 0.44
N HIS A 107 -16.86 17.07 -0.19
CA HIS A 107 -17.88 17.14 -1.25
C HIS A 107 -19.22 17.62 -0.69
N LEU A 108 -19.62 17.19 0.52
CA LEU A 108 -20.84 17.70 1.18
C LEU A 108 -20.77 19.20 1.45
N LYS A 109 -19.63 19.73 1.86
CA LYS A 109 -19.43 21.18 2.03
C LYS A 109 -19.68 21.92 0.71
N CYS A 110 -19.13 21.43 -0.40
CA CYS A 110 -19.35 22.03 -1.72
C CYS A 110 -20.81 21.93 -2.16
N ALA A 111 -21.43 20.76 -1.97
CA ALA A 111 -22.84 20.56 -2.34
C ALA A 111 -23.77 21.49 -1.55
N ALA A 112 -23.56 21.58 -0.21
CA ALA A 112 -24.34 22.47 0.64
C ALA A 112 -24.14 23.97 0.36
N PHE A 113 -22.96 24.35 -0.17
CA PHE A 113 -22.69 25.71 -0.63
C PHE A 113 -23.50 26.06 -1.90
N GLU A 114 -23.67 25.09 -2.79
CA GLU A 114 -24.43 25.29 -4.03
C GLU A 114 -25.94 25.27 -3.79
N LEU A 115 -26.43 24.27 -3.01
CA LEU A 115 -27.84 24.09 -2.72
C LEU A 115 -28.01 23.50 -1.31
N PRO A 116 -29.08 23.87 -0.56
CA PRO A 116 -29.41 23.25 0.71
C PRO A 116 -29.57 21.73 0.56
N LEU A 117 -29.06 20.97 1.53
CA LEU A 117 -29.21 19.50 1.56
C LEU A 117 -30.52 19.12 2.26
N GLY A 118 -31.38 18.38 1.57
CA GLY A 118 -32.65 17.90 2.10
C GLY A 118 -32.49 16.77 3.11
N GLU A 119 -33.44 16.62 4.04
CA GLU A 119 -33.39 15.57 5.09
C GLU A 119 -33.47 14.14 4.56
N GLU A 120 -34.16 13.93 3.43
CA GLU A 120 -34.32 12.62 2.79
C GLU A 120 -33.33 12.40 1.64
N GLU A 121 -32.46 13.35 1.42
CA GLU A 121 -31.44 13.25 0.39
C GLU A 121 -30.35 12.22 0.76
N LYS A 122 -29.79 11.57 -0.25
CA LYS A 122 -28.70 10.59 -0.09
C LYS A 122 -27.46 11.10 -0.80
N PHE A 123 -26.35 11.02 -0.11
CA PHE A 123 -25.03 11.38 -0.63
C PHE A 123 -24.03 10.30 -0.22
N GLY A 124 -23.77 9.36 -1.13
CA GLY A 124 -23.01 8.15 -0.81
C GLY A 124 -23.85 7.11 -0.06
N SER A 125 -23.20 6.16 0.62
CA SER A 125 -23.84 5.11 1.41
C SER A 125 -23.98 5.45 2.90
N LEU A 126 -23.28 6.48 3.37
CA LEU A 126 -23.25 6.90 4.77
C LEU A 126 -24.50 7.68 5.18
N ASP A 127 -24.77 7.74 6.48
CA ASP A 127 -25.88 8.52 7.06
C ASP A 127 -25.64 10.02 6.90
N LEU A 128 -26.33 10.64 5.91
CA LEU A 128 -26.20 12.05 5.61
C LEU A 128 -26.56 12.93 6.82
N LYS A 129 -27.59 12.55 7.61
CA LYS A 129 -28.03 13.33 8.80
C LYS A 129 -26.90 13.39 9.85
N LEU A 130 -26.18 12.30 10.05
CA LEU A 130 -25.07 12.25 10.98
C LEU A 130 -23.93 13.16 10.52
N LEU A 131 -23.61 13.13 9.23
CA LEU A 131 -22.56 13.96 8.62
C LEU A 131 -22.91 15.45 8.67
N CYS A 132 -24.16 15.80 8.36
CA CYS A 132 -24.65 17.18 8.43
C CYS A 132 -24.64 17.72 9.85
N LYS A 133 -25.02 16.92 10.86
CA LYS A 133 -24.93 17.31 12.28
C LYS A 133 -23.48 17.60 12.68
N HIS A 134 -22.53 16.76 12.28
CA HIS A 134 -21.13 17.02 12.52
C HIS A 134 -20.67 18.34 11.87
N LEU A 135 -21.09 18.61 10.61
CA LEU A 135 -20.76 19.87 9.93
C LEU A 135 -21.43 21.08 10.58
N GLU A 136 -22.59 20.92 11.23
CA GLU A 136 -23.24 21.97 12.03
C GLU A 136 -22.47 22.24 13.32
N GLU A 137 -22.06 21.18 14.04
CA GLU A 137 -21.26 21.30 15.28
C GLU A 137 -19.94 22.05 15.06
N VAL A 138 -19.32 21.87 13.88
CA VAL A 138 -18.08 22.58 13.51
C VAL A 138 -18.35 23.93 12.79
N GLY A 139 -19.62 24.35 12.65
CA GLY A 139 -19.99 25.70 12.20
C GLY A 139 -20.00 25.89 10.68
N PHE A 140 -20.06 24.86 9.88
CA PHE A 140 -20.19 24.95 8.43
C PHE A 140 -21.64 24.97 7.95
N LEU A 141 -22.53 24.23 8.61
CA LEU A 141 -23.94 24.13 8.27
C LEU A 141 -24.84 24.65 9.39
N HIS A 142 -26.09 24.95 9.04
CA HIS A 142 -27.18 25.23 9.95
C HIS A 142 -28.41 24.49 9.50
N HIS A 143 -29.07 23.78 10.42
CA HIS A 143 -30.33 23.07 10.18
C HIS A 143 -31.54 23.99 10.30
N SER A 144 -32.42 23.99 9.31
CA SER A 144 -33.69 24.68 9.33
C SER A 144 -34.84 23.74 8.94
N SER A 145 -36.07 24.23 8.84
CA SER A 145 -37.25 23.43 8.53
C SER A 145 -37.25 22.80 7.13
N ASP A 146 -36.44 23.28 6.23
CA ASP A 146 -36.34 22.88 4.82
C ASP A 146 -35.01 22.16 4.47
N GLY A 147 -34.13 21.96 5.47
CA GLY A 147 -32.88 21.23 5.30
C GLY A 147 -31.65 21.91 5.91
N TRP A 148 -30.48 21.51 5.45
CA TRP A 148 -29.19 21.96 5.95
C TRP A 148 -28.61 23.03 5.02
N HIS A 149 -28.33 24.21 5.55
CA HIS A 149 -27.85 25.38 4.81
C HIS A 149 -26.40 25.69 5.13
N TRP A 150 -25.63 26.07 4.11
CA TRP A 150 -24.27 26.58 4.28
C TRP A 150 -24.28 27.96 4.97
N VAL A 151 -23.48 28.12 6.03
CA VAL A 151 -23.42 29.38 6.81
C VAL A 151 -22.01 29.92 6.98
N SER A 152 -20.98 29.23 6.55
CA SER A 152 -19.59 29.70 6.63
C SER A 152 -19.32 30.78 5.58
N GLU A 153 -18.48 31.76 5.92
CA GLU A 153 -18.04 32.80 4.99
C GLU A 153 -17.01 32.29 3.95
N SER A 154 -16.38 31.14 4.21
CA SER A 154 -15.35 30.57 3.34
C SER A 154 -15.94 29.91 2.11
N TYR A 155 -15.24 30.01 0.96
CA TYR A 155 -15.57 29.22 -0.23
C TYR A 155 -15.01 27.81 -0.08
N PRO A 156 -15.86 26.77 0.00
CA PRO A 156 -15.42 25.44 0.41
C PRO A 156 -14.44 24.79 -0.56
N ALA A 157 -14.53 25.07 -1.86
CA ALA A 157 -13.64 24.47 -2.85
C ALA A 157 -12.18 24.95 -2.76
N ASP A 158 -11.92 26.11 -2.14
CA ASP A 158 -10.56 26.61 -1.93
C ASP A 158 -9.76 25.72 -0.94
N ALA A 159 -10.47 25.02 -0.05
CA ALA A 159 -9.87 24.11 0.92
C ALA A 159 -9.75 22.66 0.41
N ILE A 160 -10.15 22.37 -0.84
CA ILE A 160 -10.18 21.02 -1.39
C ILE A 160 -9.07 20.83 -2.41
N SER A 161 -8.20 19.85 -2.17
CA SER A 161 -7.22 19.40 -3.15
C SER A 161 -7.74 18.19 -3.92
N LEU A 162 -7.64 18.21 -5.25
CA LEU A 162 -7.89 17.02 -6.09
C LEU A 162 -6.68 16.06 -6.16
N ARG A 163 -5.57 16.39 -5.49
CA ARG A 163 -4.33 15.61 -5.49
C ARG A 163 -3.99 15.04 -4.12
N SER A 164 -4.53 15.63 -3.06
CA SER A 164 -4.24 15.30 -1.67
C SER A 164 -5.54 15.25 -0.88
N VAL A 165 -5.62 14.37 0.10
CA VAL A 165 -6.79 14.26 1.00
C VAL A 165 -6.83 15.42 1.99
N SER A 166 -5.68 16.04 2.28
CA SER A 166 -5.53 17.18 3.17
C SER A 166 -5.03 18.41 2.41
N SER A 167 -5.55 19.58 2.75
CA SER A 167 -5.05 20.89 2.30
C SER A 167 -3.92 21.42 3.18
N ASP A 168 -3.52 20.69 4.23
CA ASP A 168 -2.47 21.07 5.17
C ASP A 168 -1.09 20.76 4.54
N ASN A 169 -0.41 21.78 4.01
CA ASN A 169 0.85 21.65 3.30
C ASN A 169 1.96 22.40 4.03
N PHE A 170 3.20 21.96 3.80
CA PHE A 170 4.41 22.69 4.21
C PHE A 170 4.86 23.59 3.06
N VAL A 171 5.04 24.88 3.37
CA VAL A 171 5.56 25.87 2.42
C VAL A 171 7.08 25.82 2.43
N ILE A 172 7.69 25.73 1.25
CA ILE A 172 9.14 25.71 1.08
C ILE A 172 9.65 27.12 0.81
N VAL A 173 10.48 27.66 1.70
CA VAL A 173 11.02 29.01 1.64
C VAL A 173 12.53 28.94 1.33
N ASP A 174 12.90 29.37 0.13
CA ASP A 174 14.29 29.55 -0.28
C ASP A 174 14.87 30.79 0.38
N THR A 175 15.92 30.62 1.18
CA THR A 175 16.63 31.66 1.91
C THR A 175 18.04 31.95 1.34
N THR A 176 18.35 31.42 0.16
CA THR A 176 19.67 31.65 -0.48
C THR A 176 19.97 33.13 -0.68
N ASN A 177 18.97 33.92 -1.02
CA ASN A 177 19.03 35.36 -1.17
C ASN A 177 17.87 35.99 -0.38
N GLU A 178 17.06 36.84 -1.05
CA GLU A 178 15.81 37.30 -0.44
C GLU A 178 14.85 36.13 -0.26
N PRO A 179 14.21 35.96 0.91
CA PRO A 179 13.30 34.86 1.18
C PRO A 179 12.15 34.83 0.14
N ARG A 180 11.95 33.67 -0.50
CA ARG A 180 10.88 33.47 -1.48
C ARG A 180 10.28 32.08 -1.33
N VAL A 181 8.99 31.94 -1.57
CA VAL A 181 8.32 30.64 -1.67
C VAL A 181 8.66 30.01 -3.02
N ILE A 182 9.15 28.76 -2.99
CA ILE A 182 9.50 28.03 -4.19
C ILE A 182 8.59 26.82 -4.45
N GLY A 183 7.80 26.39 -3.46
CA GLY A 183 6.89 25.26 -3.62
C GLY A 183 6.17 24.91 -2.32
N GLU A 184 5.40 23.85 -2.40
CA GLU A 184 4.70 23.23 -1.26
C GLU A 184 4.88 21.73 -1.28
N VAL A 185 4.84 21.12 -0.10
CA VAL A 185 4.90 19.65 0.10
C VAL A 185 3.76 19.25 1.02
N ASP A 186 3.04 18.20 0.64
CA ASP A 186 1.94 17.64 1.43
C ASP A 186 2.38 17.28 2.84
N PHE A 187 1.52 17.53 3.82
CA PHE A 187 1.78 17.24 5.24
C PHE A 187 2.27 15.80 5.47
N SER A 188 1.65 14.82 4.81
CA SER A 188 1.97 13.41 4.97
C SER A 188 3.38 13.03 4.50
N SER A 189 3.91 13.76 3.51
CA SER A 189 5.25 13.52 2.95
C SER A 189 6.32 14.50 3.42
N ALA A 190 5.93 15.57 4.12
CA ALA A 190 6.87 16.62 4.53
C ALA A 190 8.02 16.09 5.39
N LEU A 191 7.72 15.26 6.40
CA LEU A 191 8.74 14.74 7.31
C LEU A 191 9.75 13.79 6.61
N THR A 192 9.37 13.17 5.51
CA THR A 192 10.27 12.33 4.72
C THR A 192 11.01 13.11 3.62
N THR A 193 10.48 14.26 3.19
CA THR A 193 10.98 15.00 2.02
C THR A 193 11.78 16.22 2.42
N VAL A 194 11.31 16.97 3.44
CA VAL A 194 11.91 18.27 3.85
C VAL A 194 12.32 18.29 5.32
N HIS A 195 12.72 17.14 5.86
CA HIS A 195 13.34 17.06 7.19
C HIS A 195 14.65 17.87 7.22
N GLU A 196 15.08 18.30 8.40
CA GLU A 196 16.38 18.96 8.54
C GLU A 196 17.51 18.13 7.94
N LYS A 197 18.43 18.77 7.25
CA LYS A 197 19.56 18.18 6.50
C LYS A 197 19.15 17.37 5.26
N ALA A 198 17.87 17.39 4.84
CA ALA A 198 17.46 16.81 3.56
C ALA A 198 18.05 17.58 2.39
N ILE A 199 18.27 16.89 1.28
CA ILE A 199 18.50 17.50 -0.04
C ILE A 199 17.16 17.48 -0.78
N TYR A 200 16.50 18.63 -0.82
CA TYR A 200 15.26 18.85 -1.54
C TYR A 200 15.56 19.26 -2.98
N ILE A 201 14.84 18.67 -3.93
CA ILE A 201 15.07 18.95 -5.36
C ILE A 201 13.77 19.53 -5.94
N GLN A 202 13.87 20.75 -6.46
CA GLN A 202 12.78 21.44 -7.12
C GLN A 202 13.22 21.93 -8.49
N GLU A 203 12.51 21.52 -9.56
CA GLU A 203 12.82 21.90 -10.96
C GLU A 203 14.29 21.61 -11.37
N GLY A 204 14.90 20.55 -10.81
CA GLY A 204 16.30 20.19 -11.08
C GLY A 204 17.32 20.96 -10.24
N ILE A 205 16.89 21.92 -9.43
CA ILE A 205 17.74 22.69 -8.50
C ILE A 205 17.74 21.98 -7.14
N GLN A 206 18.92 21.86 -6.56
CA GLN A 206 19.11 21.20 -5.27
C GLN A 206 19.15 22.24 -4.16
N TYR A 207 18.44 21.92 -3.07
CA TYR A 207 18.38 22.75 -1.87
C TYR A 207 18.68 21.90 -0.63
N HIS A 208 19.44 22.43 0.28
CA HIS A 208 19.64 21.83 1.59
C HIS A 208 18.64 22.41 2.57
N VAL A 209 17.91 21.55 3.30
CA VAL A 209 16.95 21.96 4.34
C VAL A 209 17.72 22.30 5.61
N GLU A 210 17.72 23.59 5.98
CA GLU A 210 18.37 24.07 7.21
C GLU A 210 17.51 23.86 8.44
N ARG A 211 16.20 24.16 8.31
CA ARG A 211 15.25 24.08 9.39
C ARG A 211 13.86 23.69 8.89
N LEU A 212 13.25 22.75 9.60
CA LEU A 212 11.84 22.42 9.46
C LEU A 212 11.07 23.01 10.64
N ASP A 213 10.23 24.02 10.36
CA ASP A 213 9.30 24.59 11.33
C ASP A 213 7.98 23.83 11.22
N TYR A 214 7.81 22.87 12.16
CA TYR A 214 6.67 21.97 12.12
C TYR A 214 5.35 22.67 12.45
N ASP A 215 5.39 23.61 13.39
CA ASP A 215 4.21 24.33 13.89
C ASP A 215 3.72 25.36 12.85
N ASP A 216 4.64 26.12 12.27
CA ASP A 216 4.35 27.12 11.22
C ASP A 216 4.19 26.53 9.82
N ARG A 217 4.34 25.19 9.67
CA ARG A 217 4.28 24.50 8.37
C ARG A 217 5.23 25.09 7.33
N LYS A 218 6.49 25.34 7.70
CA LYS A 218 7.50 25.91 6.80
C LYS A 218 8.79 25.11 6.83
N ALA A 219 9.38 24.90 5.66
CA ALA A 219 10.74 24.41 5.54
C ALA A 219 11.62 25.49 4.92
N TYR A 220 12.70 25.84 5.61
CA TYR A 220 13.66 26.84 5.16
C TYR A 220 14.83 26.12 4.47
N VAL A 221 15.10 26.52 3.24
CA VAL A 221 16.09 25.85 2.41
C VAL A 221 17.05 26.86 1.78
N HIS A 222 18.27 26.43 1.49
CA HIS A 222 19.23 27.22 0.70
C HIS A 222 19.77 26.38 -0.46
N TRP A 223 20.15 27.03 -1.54
CA TRP A 223 20.75 26.39 -2.71
C TRP A 223 22.07 25.66 -2.33
N VAL A 224 22.26 24.49 -2.92
CA VAL A 224 23.46 23.67 -2.73
C VAL A 224 23.76 22.91 -4.04
N ASP A 225 25.05 22.65 -4.28
CA ASP A 225 25.49 21.67 -5.27
C ASP A 225 25.95 20.42 -4.52
N SER A 226 25.12 19.36 -4.55
CA SER A 226 25.33 18.13 -3.78
C SER A 226 25.55 16.95 -4.71
N GLU A 227 26.53 16.09 -4.39
CA GLU A 227 26.75 14.83 -5.10
C GLU A 227 25.82 13.69 -4.65
N TYR A 228 24.97 13.93 -3.64
CA TYR A 228 24.05 12.94 -3.06
C TYR A 228 22.66 13.53 -2.85
N TYR A 229 21.67 12.67 -2.82
CA TYR A 229 20.33 12.98 -2.29
C TYR A 229 20.12 12.26 -0.94
N THR A 230 19.07 12.63 -0.23
CA THR A 230 18.70 12.01 1.05
C THR A 230 17.48 11.14 0.91
N ASP A 231 17.50 10.00 1.60
CA ASP A 231 16.40 9.05 1.69
C ASP A 231 16.06 8.81 3.17
N ALA A 232 14.82 9.13 3.56
CA ALA A 232 14.40 9.08 4.96
C ALA A 232 14.20 7.63 5.43
N ILE A 233 14.60 7.37 6.68
CA ILE A 233 14.38 6.11 7.37
C ILE A 233 13.20 6.28 8.30
N SER A 234 12.12 5.52 8.06
CA SER A 234 10.90 5.58 8.88
C SER A 234 10.65 4.26 9.60
N HIS A 235 10.20 4.38 10.83
CA HIS A 235 9.62 3.27 11.60
C HIS A 235 8.09 3.35 11.57
N THR A 236 7.46 2.28 11.13
CA THR A 236 6.00 2.18 11.06
C THR A 236 5.50 1.08 12.00
N LYS A 237 4.52 1.42 12.85
CA LYS A 237 3.79 0.50 13.71
C LYS A 237 2.33 0.52 13.32
N ILE A 238 1.71 -0.66 13.26
CA ILE A 238 0.30 -0.79 12.93
C ILE A 238 -0.46 -1.44 14.09
N LYS A 239 -1.61 -0.84 14.42
CA LYS A 239 -2.57 -1.39 15.36
C LYS A 239 -3.88 -1.63 14.64
N ILE A 240 -4.39 -2.87 14.68
CA ILE A 240 -5.72 -3.22 14.16
C ILE A 240 -6.76 -2.56 15.06
N LEU A 241 -7.71 -1.82 14.47
CA LEU A 241 -8.84 -1.21 15.14
C LEU A 241 -10.08 -2.08 14.95
N GLU A 242 -10.36 -2.48 13.71
CA GLU A 242 -11.48 -3.34 13.36
C GLU A 242 -11.09 -4.30 12.22
N THR A 243 -11.58 -5.52 12.28
CA THR A 243 -11.44 -6.51 11.22
C THR A 243 -12.80 -6.66 10.55
N PHE A 244 -12.90 -6.29 9.27
CA PHE A 244 -14.15 -6.38 8.52
C PHE A 244 -14.40 -7.81 8.06
N ASP A 245 -13.40 -8.46 7.47
CA ASP A 245 -13.45 -9.86 7.05
C ASP A 245 -12.13 -10.58 7.37
N SER A 246 -12.26 -11.89 7.68
CA SER A 246 -11.13 -12.79 7.94
C SER A 246 -11.44 -14.17 7.37
N SER A 247 -10.49 -14.76 6.66
CA SER A 247 -10.62 -16.13 6.17
C SER A 247 -9.27 -16.83 6.08
N PRO A 248 -9.24 -18.17 6.19
CA PRO A 248 -8.03 -18.92 5.90
C PRO A 248 -7.52 -18.65 4.49
N VAL A 249 -6.20 -18.66 4.31
CA VAL A 249 -5.58 -18.66 2.99
C VAL A 249 -5.69 -20.08 2.46
N ALA A 250 -6.75 -20.35 1.66
CA ALA A 250 -6.95 -21.62 0.98
C ALA A 250 -6.46 -21.48 -0.46
N TRP A 251 -5.54 -22.35 -0.89
CA TRP A 251 -5.08 -22.44 -2.28
C TRP A 251 -5.50 -23.78 -2.87
N GLY A 252 -6.37 -23.72 -3.87
CA GLY A 252 -6.56 -24.82 -4.83
C GLY A 252 -7.40 -26.01 -4.38
N GLU A 253 -8.74 -25.88 -4.40
CA GLU A 253 -9.65 -26.99 -4.70
C GLU A 253 -10.91 -26.63 -5.52
N GLU A 254 -11.11 -25.37 -5.96
CA GLU A 254 -12.29 -25.06 -6.80
C GLU A 254 -11.96 -24.17 -8.02
N ARG A 255 -11.26 -24.76 -9.04
CA ARG A 255 -11.39 -24.29 -10.42
C ARG A 255 -11.96 -25.39 -11.29
N GLY A 256 -13.28 -25.57 -11.22
CA GLY A 256 -13.95 -26.58 -12.02
C GLY A 256 -15.46 -26.59 -12.00
N LYS A 257 -16.14 -25.49 -11.65
CA LYS A 257 -17.57 -25.33 -12.02
C LYS A 257 -17.87 -23.85 -12.25
N GLY A 258 -18.13 -23.53 -13.52
CA GLY A 258 -18.58 -22.21 -13.94
C GLY A 258 -19.88 -21.82 -13.23
N GLU A 259 -19.94 -20.60 -12.77
CA GLU A 259 -21.18 -19.97 -12.33
C GLU A 259 -22.13 -19.88 -13.51
N LYS A 260 -23.12 -20.76 -13.51
CA LYS A 260 -24.39 -20.51 -14.20
C LYS A 260 -25.29 -19.83 -13.19
N GLY A 261 -25.74 -18.63 -13.55
CA GLY A 261 -26.71 -17.91 -12.77
C GLY A 261 -27.97 -18.76 -12.48
N GLU A 262 -28.42 -18.74 -11.24
CA GLU A 262 -29.76 -19.16 -10.86
C GLU A 262 -30.47 -18.03 -10.13
N GLU A 263 -31.50 -17.51 -10.81
CA GLU A 263 -32.58 -16.74 -10.21
C GLU A 263 -33.43 -17.63 -9.28
N GLY A 264 -33.69 -17.06 -8.13
CA GLY A 264 -34.85 -17.25 -7.27
C GLY A 264 -35.53 -18.59 -7.11
N LYS A 265 -35.55 -19.08 -5.84
CA LYS A 265 -36.77 -19.59 -5.19
C LYS A 265 -36.53 -19.73 -3.69
N ARG A 266 -37.33 -19.01 -2.93
CA ARG A 266 -37.51 -19.26 -1.48
C ARG A 266 -38.33 -20.55 -1.33
N GLU A 267 -37.88 -21.50 -0.51
CA GLU A 267 -38.73 -22.50 0.13
C GLU A 267 -38.27 -22.71 1.57
N GLU A 268 -39.23 -22.54 2.45
CA GLU A 268 -39.15 -22.86 3.88
C GLU A 268 -39.08 -24.40 4.06
N ALA A 269 -38.14 -24.88 4.89
CA ALA A 269 -38.20 -26.25 5.37
C ALA A 269 -37.77 -26.37 6.82
N HIS A 270 -38.69 -26.93 7.59
CA HIS A 270 -38.58 -27.27 8.99
C HIS A 270 -37.41 -28.21 9.29
N SER A 271 -36.66 -27.91 10.36
CA SER A 271 -35.69 -28.82 10.98
C SER A 271 -36.36 -29.77 11.96
N PRO A 272 -36.00 -31.06 11.98
CA PRO A 272 -36.24 -31.94 13.13
C PRO A 272 -35.07 -31.90 14.12
N LEU A 273 -35.40 -31.97 15.40
CA LEU A 273 -34.53 -31.98 16.57
C LEU A 273 -33.56 -33.19 16.58
N PRO A 274 -32.33 -33.05 17.09
CA PRO A 274 -31.40 -34.14 17.23
C PRO A 274 -31.70 -35.03 18.48
N PRO A 275 -31.32 -36.32 18.47
CA PRO A 275 -31.49 -37.23 19.59
C PRO A 275 -30.47 -37.01 20.70
N LEU A 276 -30.89 -37.32 21.93
CA LEU A 276 -30.14 -37.18 23.17
C LEU A 276 -28.88 -38.09 23.22
N PRO A 277 -27.81 -37.69 23.90
CA PRO A 277 -26.56 -38.45 23.94
C PRO A 277 -26.60 -39.63 24.94
N ALA A 278 -25.97 -40.73 24.52
CA ALA A 278 -25.72 -41.90 25.38
C ALA A 278 -24.55 -41.63 26.32
N SER A 279 -24.57 -42.22 27.50
CA SER A 279 -23.64 -42.06 28.61
C SER A 279 -22.19 -42.46 28.29
N PRO A 280 -21.19 -41.85 28.95
CA PRO A 280 -19.77 -42.01 28.56
C PRO A 280 -19.15 -43.27 29.16
N SER A 281 -18.54 -44.08 28.30
CA SER A 281 -17.56 -45.06 28.70
C SER A 281 -16.19 -44.37 28.83
N SER A 282 -15.52 -44.57 29.99
CA SER A 282 -14.25 -44.04 30.35
C SER A 282 -13.12 -44.57 29.43
N GLN A 283 -12.78 -43.81 28.39
CA GLN A 283 -11.46 -43.92 27.76
C GLN A 283 -10.73 -42.57 27.93
N GLN A 284 -9.60 -42.61 28.63
CA GLN A 284 -8.67 -41.50 28.77
C GLN A 284 -8.16 -41.12 27.38
N SER A 285 -8.82 -40.19 26.72
CA SER A 285 -8.34 -39.59 25.47
C SER A 285 -7.20 -38.63 25.82
N ARG A 286 -5.99 -38.92 25.32
CA ARG A 286 -4.97 -37.90 25.10
C ARG A 286 -5.62 -36.74 24.40
N ALA A 287 -5.49 -35.54 24.98
CA ALA A 287 -5.94 -34.31 24.28
C ALA A 287 -5.32 -34.30 22.86
N PRO A 288 -6.12 -34.12 21.83
CA PRO A 288 -5.58 -34.04 20.48
C PRO A 288 -4.55 -32.88 20.45
N ASN A 289 -3.38 -33.12 19.84
CA ASN A 289 -2.51 -32.00 19.47
C ASN A 289 -3.37 -31.01 18.69
N PRO A 290 -3.34 -29.72 19.05
CA PRO A 290 -4.07 -28.74 18.28
C PRO A 290 -3.64 -28.84 16.81
N GLU A 291 -4.61 -28.94 15.91
CA GLU A 291 -4.33 -28.91 14.47
C GLU A 291 -3.50 -27.66 14.15
N PRO A 292 -2.50 -27.77 13.25
CA PRO A 292 -1.67 -26.64 12.90
C PRO A 292 -2.56 -25.54 12.31
N ARG A 293 -2.48 -24.33 12.89
CA ARG A 293 -3.26 -23.18 12.46
C ARG A 293 -2.89 -22.80 11.01
N MET A 294 -3.90 -22.46 10.23
CA MET A 294 -3.72 -21.99 8.85
C MET A 294 -3.38 -20.50 8.83
N PRO A 295 -2.55 -20.02 7.88
CA PRO A 295 -2.43 -18.60 7.60
C PRO A 295 -3.81 -18.00 7.32
N THR A 296 -4.05 -16.77 7.80
CA THR A 296 -5.30 -16.06 7.52
C THR A 296 -5.04 -14.80 6.71
N ARG A 297 -5.95 -14.52 5.77
CA ARG A 297 -6.07 -13.23 5.10
C ARG A 297 -7.14 -12.41 5.76
N ASN A 298 -6.92 -11.13 5.88
CA ASN A 298 -7.80 -10.24 6.60
C ASN A 298 -7.83 -8.87 5.90
N HIS A 299 -8.91 -8.12 6.11
CA HIS A 299 -8.91 -6.68 5.84
C HIS A 299 -9.76 -5.93 6.86
N GLY A 300 -9.46 -4.65 7.04
CA GLY A 300 -10.15 -3.84 8.03
C GLY A 300 -9.52 -2.49 8.26
N GLU A 301 -9.95 -1.84 9.33
CA GLU A 301 -9.44 -0.55 9.77
C GLU A 301 -8.23 -0.72 10.67
N VAL A 302 -7.22 0.11 10.42
CA VAL A 302 -5.97 0.12 11.19
C VAL A 302 -5.55 1.54 11.54
N ARG A 303 -4.82 1.66 12.65
CA ARG A 303 -4.08 2.84 13.00
C ARG A 303 -2.60 2.65 12.68
N VAL A 304 -2.07 3.53 11.85
CA VAL A 304 -0.68 3.54 11.40
C VAL A 304 0.04 4.67 12.10
N ASN A 305 1.06 4.34 12.86
CA ASN A 305 1.95 5.29 13.51
C ASN A 305 3.30 5.24 12.80
N THR A 306 3.72 6.35 12.21
CA THR A 306 4.99 6.47 11.47
C THR A 306 5.87 7.54 12.10
N GLN A 307 7.12 7.22 12.33
CA GLN A 307 8.14 8.14 12.82
C GLN A 307 9.36 8.10 11.90
N VAL A 308 9.80 9.26 11.45
CA VAL A 308 11.07 9.40 10.73
C VAL A 308 12.18 9.49 11.77
N VAL A 309 13.08 8.50 11.77
CA VAL A 309 14.13 8.34 12.79
C VAL A 309 15.54 8.65 12.26
N GLY A 310 15.68 8.84 10.96
CA GLY A 310 16.96 9.14 10.34
C GLY A 310 16.88 9.24 8.82
N PHE A 311 18.01 9.35 8.18
CA PHE A 311 18.14 9.38 6.73
C PHE A 311 19.45 8.78 6.27
N LYS A 312 19.48 8.27 5.03
CA LYS A 312 20.66 7.85 4.28
C LYS A 312 21.05 8.94 3.29
N LYS A 313 22.35 9.08 3.03
CA LYS A 313 22.89 9.90 1.94
C LYS A 313 23.25 8.98 0.79
N ILE A 314 22.54 9.11 -0.32
CA ILE A 314 22.67 8.23 -1.48
C ILE A 314 23.30 9.02 -2.61
N LYS A 315 24.47 8.56 -3.10
CA LYS A 315 25.18 9.23 -4.17
C LYS A 315 24.41 9.13 -5.49
N PHE A 316 24.34 10.25 -6.20
CA PHE A 316 23.74 10.26 -7.54
C PHE A 316 24.49 9.30 -8.48
N HIS A 317 23.78 8.69 -9.41
CA HIS A 317 24.26 7.77 -10.44
C HIS A 317 24.74 6.39 -9.94
N THR A 318 25.48 6.30 -8.84
CA THR A 318 25.99 5.02 -8.31
C THR A 318 25.04 4.37 -7.31
N ASN A 319 24.13 5.15 -6.71
CA ASN A 319 23.22 4.72 -5.62
C ASN A 319 23.96 4.17 -4.39
N GLU A 320 25.23 4.51 -4.20
CA GLU A 320 25.98 4.13 -3.03
C GLU A 320 25.53 4.93 -1.81
N ASN A 321 25.36 4.26 -0.67
CA ASN A 321 25.15 4.93 0.60
C ASN A 321 26.50 5.48 1.10
N VAL A 322 26.63 6.81 1.11
CA VAL A 322 27.85 7.54 1.53
C VAL A 322 27.75 8.12 2.93
N GLY A 323 26.68 7.82 3.65
CA GLY A 323 26.49 8.22 5.03
C GLY A 323 25.05 8.16 5.48
N SER A 324 24.84 8.40 6.76
CA SER A 324 23.51 8.46 7.38
C SER A 324 23.47 9.53 8.46
N GLY A 325 22.28 9.93 8.87
CA GLY A 325 22.06 10.83 10.00
C GLY A 325 20.85 10.41 10.80
N GLU A 326 20.88 10.68 12.12
CA GLU A 326 19.75 10.47 13.00
C GLU A 326 18.83 11.69 13.00
N LEU A 327 17.53 11.45 13.16
CA LEU A 327 16.49 12.46 13.26
C LEU A 327 15.59 12.11 14.44
N THR A 328 15.04 13.15 15.08
CA THR A 328 14.04 13.01 16.13
C THR A 328 12.84 13.85 15.71
N LEU A 329 12.01 13.31 14.85
CA LEU A 329 10.82 13.99 14.34
C LEU A 329 9.56 13.48 15.02
N PRO A 330 8.47 14.28 15.05
CA PRO A 330 7.21 13.88 15.63
C PRO A 330 6.68 12.59 14.99
N GLU A 331 6.02 11.76 15.81
CA GLU A 331 5.25 10.61 15.31
C GLU A 331 3.98 11.13 14.61
N GLN A 332 3.72 10.60 13.41
CA GLN A 332 2.49 10.87 12.69
C GLN A 332 1.54 9.69 12.85
N GLU A 333 0.31 9.98 13.25
CA GLU A 333 -0.76 8.99 13.38
C GLU A 333 -1.75 9.15 12.24
N MET A 334 -2.17 8.03 11.65
CA MET A 334 -3.15 7.98 10.57
C MET A 334 -4.08 6.79 10.77
N HIS A 335 -5.38 7.01 10.69
CA HIS A 335 -6.39 5.98 10.56
C HIS A 335 -6.60 5.68 9.08
N THR A 336 -6.54 4.40 8.70
CA THR A 336 -6.68 3.98 7.30
C THR A 336 -7.16 2.54 7.22
N THR A 337 -7.32 2.02 5.99
CA THR A 337 -7.64 0.62 5.75
C THR A 337 -6.40 -0.17 5.36
N ALA A 338 -6.38 -1.45 5.70
CA ALA A 338 -5.32 -2.38 5.36
C ALA A 338 -5.85 -3.78 5.01
N TYR A 339 -5.15 -4.43 4.12
CA TYR A 339 -5.15 -5.87 3.96
C TYR A 339 -3.94 -6.45 4.69
N TRP A 340 -4.11 -7.61 5.37
CA TRP A 340 -2.95 -8.28 5.98
C TRP A 340 -3.08 -9.79 5.98
N ILE A 341 -1.90 -10.44 5.99
CA ILE A 341 -1.76 -11.88 6.17
C ILE A 341 -1.15 -12.14 7.53
N THR A 342 -1.80 -12.98 8.35
CA THR A 342 -1.26 -13.48 9.60
C THR A 342 -0.56 -14.81 9.35
N LEU A 343 0.70 -14.92 9.75
CA LEU A 343 1.51 -16.11 9.60
C LEU A 343 1.62 -16.85 10.94
N PRO A 344 1.03 -18.06 11.09
CA PRO A 344 1.07 -18.81 12.34
C PRO A 344 2.51 -19.18 12.73
N TYR A 345 2.79 -19.10 14.03
CA TYR A 345 4.07 -19.48 14.60
C TYR A 345 4.50 -20.89 14.20
N GLU A 346 3.59 -21.85 14.28
CA GLU A 346 3.86 -23.27 13.99
C GLU A 346 4.35 -23.49 12.56
N MET A 347 3.79 -22.73 11.62
CA MET A 347 4.20 -22.76 10.21
C MET A 347 5.63 -22.24 10.05
N LEU A 348 5.95 -21.12 10.70
CA LEU A 348 7.28 -20.51 10.62
C LEU A 348 8.35 -21.35 11.34
N GLU A 349 8.03 -21.94 12.49
CA GLU A 349 8.94 -22.82 13.24
C GLU A 349 9.24 -24.14 12.51
N ALA A 350 8.33 -24.63 11.68
CA ALA A 350 8.57 -25.80 10.85
C ALA A 350 9.61 -25.57 9.74
N LEU A 351 9.92 -24.32 9.40
CA LEU A 351 10.92 -23.99 8.39
C LEU A 351 12.34 -24.10 8.96
N PRO A 352 13.30 -24.68 8.21
CA PRO A 352 14.66 -24.97 8.68
C PRO A 352 15.58 -23.74 8.67
N TYR A 353 15.12 -22.62 9.22
CA TYR A 353 15.81 -21.34 9.23
C TYR A 353 15.92 -20.77 10.64
N SER A 354 16.90 -19.91 10.88
CA SER A 354 17.01 -19.17 12.15
C SER A 354 15.86 -18.19 12.35
N SER A 355 15.63 -17.74 13.59
CA SER A 355 14.62 -16.73 13.88
C SER A 355 14.89 -15.42 13.11
N THR A 356 16.15 -15.01 13.00
CA THR A 356 16.55 -13.82 12.24
C THR A 356 16.27 -13.99 10.75
N ASP A 357 16.66 -15.13 10.16
CA ASP A 357 16.38 -15.41 8.75
C ASP A 357 14.88 -15.39 8.45
N ARG A 358 14.03 -15.92 9.38
CA ARG A 358 12.58 -15.89 9.22
C ARG A 358 12.04 -14.47 9.27
N GLN A 359 12.52 -13.61 10.18
CA GLN A 359 12.14 -12.20 10.23
C GLN A 359 12.51 -11.46 8.95
N ASP A 360 13.72 -11.69 8.45
CA ASP A 360 14.21 -11.12 7.19
C ASP A 360 13.40 -11.63 6.00
N GLY A 361 13.08 -12.93 5.98
CA GLY A 361 12.21 -13.53 4.97
C GLY A 361 10.79 -12.97 4.97
N VAL A 362 10.19 -12.73 6.15
CA VAL A 362 8.87 -12.08 6.28
C VAL A 362 8.91 -10.65 5.74
N ARG A 363 9.98 -9.89 6.06
CA ARG A 363 10.17 -8.55 5.52
C ARG A 363 10.30 -8.57 4.00
N GLY A 364 11.12 -9.48 3.47
CA GLY A 364 11.30 -9.65 2.03
C GLY A 364 10.02 -10.05 1.32
N LEU A 365 9.23 -10.94 1.93
CA LEU A 365 7.91 -11.30 1.41
C LEU A 365 6.97 -10.10 1.38
N GLY A 366 6.97 -9.27 2.42
CA GLY A 366 6.19 -8.02 2.46
C GLY A 366 6.53 -7.08 1.31
N ASN A 367 7.81 -6.90 1.01
CA ASN A 367 8.27 -6.08 -0.13
C ASN A 367 7.76 -6.62 -1.47
N ALA A 368 7.86 -7.94 -1.69
CA ALA A 368 7.39 -8.59 -2.91
C ALA A 368 5.86 -8.52 -3.05
N LEU A 369 5.11 -8.75 -1.96
CA LEU A 369 3.65 -8.60 -1.92
C LEU A 369 3.23 -7.16 -2.26
N ARG A 370 3.88 -6.15 -1.66
CA ARG A 370 3.60 -4.74 -1.97
C ARG A 370 3.80 -4.44 -3.45
N ALA A 371 4.91 -4.89 -4.04
CA ALA A 371 5.20 -4.66 -5.45
C ALA A 371 4.08 -5.22 -6.35
N ILE A 372 3.65 -6.45 -6.13
CA ILE A 372 2.56 -7.08 -6.90
C ILE A 372 1.20 -6.45 -6.57
N ALA A 373 0.95 -6.07 -5.31
CA ALA A 373 -0.29 -5.42 -4.92
C ALA A 373 -0.50 -4.12 -5.70
N THR A 374 0.53 -3.28 -5.86
CA THR A 374 0.42 -2.04 -6.65
C THR A 374 0.03 -2.30 -8.11
N LEU A 375 0.47 -3.43 -8.69
CA LEU A 375 0.06 -3.84 -10.03
C LEU A 375 -1.43 -4.23 -10.06
N LEU A 376 -1.91 -4.96 -9.04
CA LEU A 376 -3.29 -5.47 -9.01
C LEU A 376 -4.33 -4.40 -8.72
N VAL A 377 -4.01 -3.43 -7.84
CA VAL A 377 -4.92 -2.33 -7.51
C VAL A 377 -4.62 -1.05 -8.28
N MET A 378 -3.70 -1.08 -9.24
CA MET A 378 -3.40 0.00 -10.17
C MET A 378 -3.03 1.34 -9.50
N CYS A 379 -2.29 1.28 -8.42
CA CYS A 379 -1.85 2.47 -7.72
C CYS A 379 -0.35 2.74 -7.91
N ASP A 380 0.08 3.96 -7.64
CA ASP A 380 1.50 4.27 -7.51
C ASP A 380 2.08 3.52 -6.30
N ALA A 381 3.35 3.10 -6.39
CA ALA A 381 4.04 2.43 -5.29
C ALA A 381 4.11 3.30 -4.01
N ARG A 382 3.91 4.62 -4.14
CA ARG A 382 3.84 5.55 -3.00
C ARG A 382 2.50 5.54 -2.29
N ASP A 383 1.43 5.07 -2.92
CA ASP A 383 0.07 5.07 -2.37
C ASP A 383 -0.17 3.89 -1.43
N LEU A 384 0.61 2.82 -1.57
CA LEU A 384 0.49 1.61 -0.77
C LEU A 384 1.70 1.44 0.14
N GLY A 385 1.46 1.38 1.45
CA GLY A 385 2.47 1.10 2.47
C GLY A 385 2.61 -0.39 2.75
N VAL A 386 3.77 -0.81 3.24
CA VAL A 386 3.99 -2.14 3.79
C VAL A 386 4.58 -2.03 5.19
N ALA A 387 4.10 -2.85 6.09
CA ALA A 387 4.70 -3.00 7.42
C ALA A 387 4.60 -4.46 7.88
N VAL A 388 5.55 -4.86 8.71
CA VAL A 388 5.51 -6.14 9.43
C VAL A 388 5.28 -5.82 10.90
N GLY A 389 4.19 -6.32 11.45
CA GLY A 389 3.85 -6.19 12.86
C GLY A 389 3.86 -7.55 13.55
N GLU A 390 4.18 -7.58 14.82
CA GLU A 390 4.05 -8.79 15.63
C GLU A 390 2.67 -8.82 16.28
N ASN A 391 1.95 -9.92 16.11
CA ASN A 391 0.80 -10.22 16.94
C ASN A 391 1.31 -10.61 18.32
N GLN A 392 0.91 -9.90 19.37
CA GLN A 392 1.24 -10.28 20.74
C GLN A 392 0.36 -11.47 21.17
N ALA A 393 0.62 -12.64 20.63
CA ALA A 393 0.03 -13.86 21.12
C ALA A 393 0.83 -14.38 22.32
N GLU A 394 0.25 -14.36 23.51
CA GLU A 394 0.79 -15.02 24.69
C GLU A 394 0.37 -16.50 24.68
N TRP A 395 1.32 -17.38 24.54
CA TRP A 395 1.07 -18.83 24.67
C TRP A 395 1.41 -19.31 26.09
N GLU A 396 0.47 -19.98 26.75
CA GLU A 396 0.69 -20.62 28.05
C GLU A 396 1.03 -22.11 27.84
N LYS A 397 2.29 -22.45 27.99
CA LYS A 397 2.71 -23.86 28.00
C LYS A 397 2.74 -24.38 29.44
N GLY A 398 1.74 -25.16 29.81
CA GLY A 398 1.74 -25.85 31.09
C GLY A 398 2.87 -26.89 31.16
N LYS A 399 3.90 -26.68 31.99
CA LYS A 399 4.91 -27.65 32.30
C LYS A 399 4.45 -28.41 33.56
N ARG A 400 4.18 -29.72 33.44
CA ARG A 400 4.01 -30.60 34.62
C ARG A 400 5.38 -30.88 35.19
N GLU A 401 5.73 -30.32 36.34
CA GLU A 401 6.81 -30.84 37.14
C GLU A 401 6.34 -32.10 37.86
N LYS A 402 7.14 -33.19 37.76
CA LYS A 402 6.94 -34.37 38.56
C LYS A 402 7.27 -34.00 40.01
N GLY A 403 6.27 -33.80 40.84
CA GLY A 403 6.42 -33.69 42.28
C GLY A 403 6.76 -35.04 42.85
N GLU A 404 7.69 -35.07 43.81
CA GLU A 404 7.93 -36.20 44.69
C GLU A 404 6.63 -36.54 45.43
N MET A 405 6.51 -37.86 45.75
CA MET A 405 5.27 -38.43 46.32
C MET A 405 4.73 -37.59 47.47
N GLY A 406 3.52 -36.96 47.26
CA GLY A 406 2.74 -36.35 48.33
C GLY A 406 2.44 -34.87 48.19
N GLN A 407 2.97 -34.15 47.19
CA GLN A 407 2.62 -32.74 46.95
C GLN A 407 1.87 -32.54 45.64
N GLN A 408 0.80 -31.73 45.69
CA GLN A 408 0.05 -31.31 44.49
C GLN A 408 1.02 -30.61 43.53
N SER A 409 1.12 -31.11 42.29
CA SER A 409 1.95 -30.53 41.23
C SER A 409 1.50 -29.10 40.93
N LYS A 410 2.36 -28.14 41.24
CA LYS A 410 2.17 -26.74 40.77
C LYS A 410 2.44 -26.70 39.28
N ILE A 411 1.41 -26.28 38.51
CA ILE A 411 1.56 -25.94 37.10
C ILE A 411 2.12 -24.52 37.05
N GLN A 412 3.39 -24.39 36.66
CA GLN A 412 3.96 -23.08 36.32
C GLN A 412 3.63 -22.80 34.85
N ASN A 413 2.78 -21.82 34.63
CA ASN A 413 2.52 -21.30 33.30
C ASN A 413 3.67 -20.36 32.90
N LEU A 414 4.55 -20.84 32.04
CA LEU A 414 5.58 -20.00 31.42
C LEU A 414 4.99 -19.30 30.20
N LYS A 415 4.91 -17.98 30.27
CA LYS A 415 4.53 -17.13 29.14
C LYS A 415 5.74 -16.92 28.22
N TYR A 416 5.63 -17.30 26.97
CA TYR A 416 6.65 -17.04 25.95
C TYR A 416 6.10 -16.04 24.93
N LYS A 417 6.92 -15.04 24.57
CA LYS A 417 6.64 -14.22 23.40
C LYS A 417 6.85 -15.06 22.15
N ILE A 418 5.82 -15.19 21.34
CA ILE A 418 5.82 -15.96 20.10
C ILE A 418 5.89 -15.00 18.94
N PHE A 419 6.78 -15.27 17.98
CA PHE A 419 6.84 -14.53 16.73
C PHE A 419 5.73 -15.00 15.79
N GLU A 420 4.61 -14.27 15.79
CA GLU A 420 3.48 -14.48 14.90
C GLU A 420 3.23 -13.16 14.11
N PRO A 421 3.95 -13.00 12.99
CA PRO A 421 3.91 -11.74 12.26
C PRO A 421 2.66 -11.60 11.42
N ASN A 422 2.20 -10.35 11.32
CA ASN A 422 1.30 -9.87 10.29
C ASN A 422 2.09 -9.09 9.23
N ILE A 423 1.84 -9.39 7.96
CA ILE A 423 2.33 -8.58 6.84
C ILE A 423 1.17 -7.70 6.40
N TYR A 424 1.27 -6.40 6.66
CA TYR A 424 0.25 -5.40 6.31
C TYR A 424 0.58 -4.73 4.98
N LEU A 425 -0.44 -4.60 4.13
CA LEU A 425 -0.47 -3.69 3.00
C LEU A 425 -1.57 -2.66 3.30
N TYR A 426 -1.21 -1.39 3.47
CA TYR A 426 -2.13 -0.36 3.94
C TYR A 426 -2.15 0.85 3.02
N ASP A 427 -3.30 1.49 2.92
CA ASP A 427 -3.48 2.71 2.15
C ASP A 427 -2.76 3.86 2.85
N LYS A 428 -1.92 4.59 2.13
CA LYS A 428 -1.19 5.75 2.68
C LYS A 428 -2.00 7.04 2.71
N TYR A 429 -3.31 6.90 2.70
CA TYR A 429 -4.25 8.02 2.77
C TYR A 429 -5.16 7.87 3.98
N PRO A 430 -5.40 8.96 4.74
CA PRO A 430 -6.35 8.94 5.83
C PRO A 430 -7.74 8.48 5.36
N GLY A 431 -8.37 7.60 6.16
CA GLY A 431 -9.65 7.00 5.83
C GLY A 431 -9.59 5.87 4.78
N GLY A 432 -8.43 5.65 4.14
CA GLY A 432 -8.26 4.68 3.08
C GLY A 432 -8.90 5.09 1.75
N VAL A 433 -8.35 4.65 0.65
CA VAL A 433 -8.88 4.88 -0.72
C VAL A 433 -9.51 3.63 -1.33
N GLY A 434 -9.58 2.53 -0.55
CA GLY A 434 -10.30 1.33 -0.91
C GLY A 434 -9.44 0.23 -1.56
N PHE A 435 -8.16 0.13 -1.25
CA PHE A 435 -7.31 -0.95 -1.76
C PHE A 435 -7.42 -2.25 -0.97
N SER A 436 -7.78 -2.18 0.31
CA SER A 436 -7.75 -3.33 1.23
C SER A 436 -8.74 -4.43 0.84
N GLU A 437 -9.99 -4.09 0.52
CA GLU A 437 -11.01 -5.06 0.13
C GLU A 437 -10.71 -5.75 -1.20
N PRO A 438 -10.34 -5.03 -2.30
CA PRO A 438 -9.87 -5.67 -3.53
C PRO A 438 -8.68 -6.60 -3.31
N LEU A 439 -7.68 -6.23 -2.50
CA LEU A 439 -6.54 -7.09 -2.19
C LEU A 439 -6.99 -8.36 -1.45
N TYR A 440 -7.93 -8.25 -0.51
CA TYR A 440 -8.51 -9.39 0.18
C TYR A 440 -9.21 -10.36 -0.79
N ARG A 441 -9.99 -9.84 -1.75
CA ARG A 441 -10.67 -10.63 -2.77
C ARG A 441 -9.69 -11.24 -3.78
N MET A 442 -8.66 -10.51 -4.17
CA MET A 442 -7.64 -10.95 -5.14
C MET A 442 -6.44 -11.67 -4.49
N ASN A 443 -6.57 -12.12 -3.23
CA ASN A 443 -5.49 -12.78 -2.48
C ASN A 443 -4.76 -13.85 -3.28
N ASP A 444 -5.49 -14.72 -3.98
CA ASP A 444 -4.88 -15.82 -4.75
C ASP A 444 -4.05 -15.30 -5.92
N SER A 445 -4.52 -14.28 -6.62
CA SER A 445 -3.77 -13.61 -7.68
C SER A 445 -2.54 -12.90 -7.11
N LEU A 446 -2.67 -12.27 -5.95
CA LEU A 446 -1.58 -11.62 -5.25
C LEU A 446 -0.46 -12.61 -4.91
N LEU A 447 -0.81 -13.73 -4.27
CA LEU A 447 0.17 -14.76 -3.88
C LEU A 447 0.80 -15.44 -5.11
N ALA A 448 0.00 -15.79 -6.13
CA ALA A 448 0.52 -16.42 -7.34
C ALA A 448 1.51 -15.54 -8.11
N ASN A 449 1.19 -14.28 -8.29
CA ASN A 449 2.07 -13.35 -9.00
C ASN A 449 3.31 -13.01 -8.16
N THR A 450 3.18 -12.93 -6.83
CA THR A 450 4.33 -12.77 -5.93
C THR A 450 5.27 -13.98 -6.02
N LEU A 451 4.73 -15.19 -6.07
CA LEU A 451 5.51 -16.40 -6.26
C LEU A 451 6.29 -16.35 -7.59
N ARG A 452 5.62 -15.99 -8.69
CA ARG A 452 6.26 -15.82 -10.01
C ARG A 452 7.37 -14.76 -10.00
N LEU A 453 7.16 -13.63 -9.31
CA LEU A 453 8.16 -12.58 -9.17
C LEU A 453 9.43 -13.10 -8.51
N ILE A 454 9.30 -13.80 -7.36
CA ILE A 454 10.43 -14.30 -6.60
C ILE A 454 11.13 -15.46 -7.32
N GLU A 455 10.38 -16.42 -7.90
CA GLU A 455 10.94 -17.58 -8.58
C GLU A 455 11.71 -17.23 -9.85
N LYS A 456 11.19 -16.28 -10.65
CA LYS A 456 11.84 -15.87 -11.89
C LYS A 456 13.03 -14.93 -11.69
N CYS A 457 13.25 -14.42 -10.48
CA CYS A 457 14.42 -13.60 -10.21
C CYS A 457 15.69 -14.45 -10.16
N HIS A 458 16.75 -14.01 -10.83
CA HIS A 458 18.02 -14.73 -10.92
C HIS A 458 19.02 -14.40 -9.78
N CYS A 459 18.67 -13.49 -8.86
CA CYS A 459 19.54 -13.16 -7.72
C CYS A 459 19.65 -14.33 -6.74
N GLN A 460 20.73 -14.40 -5.98
CA GLN A 460 20.95 -15.46 -4.99
C GLN A 460 20.38 -15.10 -3.61
N THR A 461 20.67 -13.90 -3.11
CA THR A 461 20.36 -13.48 -1.73
C THR A 461 19.06 -12.69 -1.63
N GLY A 462 18.83 -11.80 -2.56
CA GLY A 462 17.77 -10.82 -2.65
C GLY A 462 18.25 -9.62 -3.43
N CYS A 463 17.35 -8.92 -4.10
CA CYS A 463 17.68 -7.73 -4.87
C CYS A 463 16.47 -6.78 -4.96
N PRO A 464 16.67 -5.53 -5.35
CA PRO A 464 15.57 -4.58 -5.52
C PRO A 464 14.45 -5.06 -6.44
N SER A 465 14.74 -5.99 -7.37
CA SER A 465 13.76 -6.53 -8.33
C SER A 465 12.81 -7.59 -7.77
N CYS A 466 13.02 -8.08 -6.55
CA CYS A 466 12.19 -9.12 -5.96
C CYS A 466 11.82 -8.82 -4.48
N VAL A 467 12.63 -9.28 -3.54
CA VAL A 467 12.32 -9.17 -2.09
C VAL A 467 12.99 -7.98 -1.41
N GLY A 468 13.89 -7.30 -2.07
CA GLY A 468 14.75 -6.25 -1.52
C GLY A 468 16.22 -6.67 -1.47
N PRO A 469 17.15 -5.71 -1.32
CA PRO A 469 18.59 -5.99 -1.26
C PRO A 469 18.99 -6.71 0.04
N ALA A 470 20.06 -7.51 0.01
CA ALA A 470 20.56 -8.28 1.15
C ALA A 470 20.82 -7.43 2.41
N GLY A 471 21.23 -6.16 2.24
CA GLY A 471 21.40 -5.23 3.37
C GLY A 471 20.11 -4.88 4.13
N GLU A 472 18.93 -5.18 3.57
CA GLU A 472 17.61 -4.94 4.18
C GLU A 472 16.90 -6.23 4.61
N VAL A 473 17.08 -7.31 3.85
CA VAL A 473 16.35 -8.57 4.03
C VAL A 473 17.27 -9.76 4.35
N GLY A 474 18.52 -9.52 4.71
CA GLY A 474 19.52 -10.54 5.04
C GLY A 474 20.04 -11.33 3.83
N GLU A 475 21.11 -12.09 4.04
CA GLU A 475 21.79 -12.85 2.98
C GLU A 475 20.94 -14.01 2.41
N ARG A 476 19.94 -14.49 3.16
CA ARG A 476 19.03 -15.57 2.74
C ARG A 476 17.60 -15.05 2.47
N GLY A 477 17.41 -13.72 2.37
CA GLY A 477 16.09 -13.10 2.30
C GLY A 477 15.22 -13.67 1.20
N ARG A 478 15.76 -13.88 -0.02
CA ARG A 478 15.00 -14.46 -1.13
C ARG A 478 14.59 -15.92 -0.89
N GLU A 479 15.54 -16.74 -0.43
CA GLU A 479 15.31 -18.16 -0.16
C GLU A 479 14.20 -18.34 0.89
N VAL A 480 14.31 -17.60 2.00
CA VAL A 480 13.37 -17.70 3.12
C VAL A 480 12.00 -17.11 2.78
N ALA A 481 11.95 -15.97 2.09
CA ALA A 481 10.68 -15.40 1.62
C ALA A 481 9.94 -16.37 0.68
N LEU A 482 10.66 -17.03 -0.22
CA LEU A 482 10.11 -18.05 -1.11
C LEU A 482 9.59 -19.27 -0.33
N ALA A 483 10.33 -19.73 0.66
CA ALA A 483 9.93 -20.87 1.50
C ALA A 483 8.68 -20.56 2.32
N ILE A 484 8.60 -19.35 2.91
CA ILE A 484 7.41 -18.87 3.64
C ILE A 484 6.21 -18.82 2.69
N LEU A 485 6.37 -18.20 1.51
CA LEU A 485 5.27 -18.07 0.55
C LEU A 485 4.77 -19.43 0.07
N LYS A 486 5.67 -20.38 -0.21
CA LYS A 486 5.31 -21.76 -0.55
C LYS A 486 4.55 -22.45 0.59
N ALA A 487 4.95 -22.26 1.84
CA ALA A 487 4.24 -22.80 3.01
C ALA A 487 2.83 -22.20 3.14
N VAL A 488 2.68 -20.87 2.90
CA VAL A 488 1.38 -20.18 2.88
C VAL A 488 0.46 -20.77 1.80
N VAL A 489 1.00 -21.02 0.61
CA VAL A 489 0.22 -21.51 -0.55
C VAL A 489 -0.10 -23.01 -0.43
N SER A 490 0.80 -23.83 0.13
CA SER A 490 0.61 -25.29 0.18
C SER A 490 -0.28 -25.75 1.34
N GLY A 491 -0.44 -24.95 2.39
CA GLY A 491 -1.15 -25.35 3.62
C GLY A 491 -0.41 -26.41 4.43
N PRO A 492 -0.76 -26.61 5.71
CA PRO A 492 -0.19 -27.65 6.54
C PRO A 492 -0.69 -29.04 6.10
N GLY A 493 0.21 -29.92 5.64
CA GLY A 493 -0.11 -31.33 5.44
C GLY A 493 0.23 -31.97 4.10
N ARG A 494 0.70 -31.23 3.12
CA ARG A 494 1.24 -31.82 1.89
C ARG A 494 2.76 -31.83 1.96
N GLY A 495 3.33 -32.97 2.39
CA GLY A 495 4.77 -33.22 2.32
C GLY A 495 5.28 -32.92 0.90
N GLN A 496 6.43 -32.25 0.85
CA GLN A 496 7.15 -32.03 -0.41
C GLN A 496 7.36 -33.37 -1.13
N PRO A 497 7.21 -33.41 -2.48
CA PRO A 497 7.63 -34.57 -3.27
C PRO A 497 9.15 -34.74 -3.24
#